data_1cb444e2f6412acf6074dca4c24cc4c8
#
_entry.id   1cb444e2f6412acf6074dca4c24cc4c8
#
_cell.length_a   1.000
_cell.length_b   1.000
_cell.length_c   1.000
_cell.angle_alpha   90.00
_cell.angle_beta   90.00
_cell.angle_gamma   90.00
#
_symmetry.space_group_name_H-M   'P 1'
#
loop_
_entity.id
_entity.type
_entity.pdbx_description
1 polymer ?
#
loop_
_entity_poly.entity_id
_entity_poly.type
_entity_poly.pdbx_seq_one_letter_code
_entity_poly.pdbx_strand_id
1 'polypeptide(L)'
;MTTDRHSNALLLSDYVRVIVRRRAMLAVGVLLGGILAWLFTNLTGPEYESKASVLVKPVGMAALNPSARPDQLVNLPTERQLIRSTATVNLAAEKMGSPDASPSSMLSHLTITIPEGTQILEISFSAKDPETAQAGAQAFADAYLEQRRAQAEVEVQERAEHLASEIENVSRELDEANARFVASEEGSLERTLAQADIELLTSRLRDLHADLADLELVSVDPGSVIAPATLPTKPSSQPPWLLTVVGAFAGGILALPLAFTRDRLDRRIWDESDIETLPVGPVLGSVPARPGPLAGSEDRRTVTDAYRKACQNIVSALALSGGRKLGVTSTDHDVSETTAGLASAMASLXYSVLLMGTYYTEHLREALPVRPAAHLQTILDEELPLSSGVQTVRGLSDLRVVSGTLPPNARANWKTFTEMVEPLPDETDFFVFHAPPITESVDALQASALMDAVVLVAFRGRTTRDTLDRAASQLEAAGTKVLGVVIAKAGRMRRPGRISRAHKRSKTAAA
;
A
#
# COMPACT_ATOMS: atom_id res chain seq x y z
N MET A 1 33.23 -26.12 22.84
CA MET A 1 31.77 -26.05 22.68
C MET A 1 31.31 -24.59 22.76
N THR A 2 31.52 -23.86 21.69
CA THR A 2 31.07 -22.47 21.55
C THR A 2 30.07 -22.45 20.41
N THR A 3 28.81 -22.53 20.76
CA THR A 3 27.70 -22.31 19.82
C THR A 3 27.69 -20.81 19.43
N ASP A 4 28.33 -20.48 18.36
CA ASP A 4 28.13 -19.18 17.71
C ASP A 4 26.68 -19.13 17.23
N ARG A 5 25.82 -18.57 18.06
CA ARG A 5 24.51 -18.11 17.61
C ARG A 5 24.75 -16.93 16.66
N HIS A 6 24.80 -17.22 15.38
CA HIS A 6 24.69 -16.16 14.37
C HIS A 6 23.36 -15.47 14.66
N SER A 7 23.44 -14.34 15.34
CA SER A 7 22.31 -13.44 15.51
C SER A 7 21.81 -13.09 14.11
N ASN A 8 20.61 -13.52 13.77
CA ASN A 8 19.87 -13.10 12.58
C ASN A 8 19.51 -11.62 12.72
N ALA A 9 20.51 -10.76 12.77
CA ALA A 9 20.31 -9.34 12.63
C ALA A 9 19.93 -9.10 11.18
N LEU A 10 18.64 -8.91 10.94
CA LEU A 10 18.13 -8.51 9.64
C LEU A 10 18.84 -7.22 9.24
N LEU A 11 19.75 -7.33 8.31
CA LEU A 11 20.51 -6.18 7.81
C LEU A 11 19.57 -5.30 6.97
N LEU A 12 19.76 -4.00 7.05
CA LEU A 12 19.00 -3.02 6.26
C LEU A 12 19.00 -3.38 4.76
N SER A 13 20.08 -3.98 4.29
CA SER A 13 20.25 -4.49 2.93
C SER A 13 19.17 -5.51 2.54
N ASP A 14 18.70 -6.33 3.49
CA ASP A 14 17.70 -7.37 3.21
C ASP A 14 16.33 -6.76 2.92
N TYR A 15 15.98 -5.71 3.67
CA TYR A 15 14.73 -4.96 3.42
C TYR A 15 14.76 -4.29 2.05
N VAL A 16 15.87 -3.63 1.70
CA VAL A 16 16.05 -2.98 0.40
C VAL A 16 15.95 -4.02 -0.73
N ARG A 17 16.55 -5.19 -0.53
CA ARG A 17 16.52 -6.27 -1.52
C ARG A 17 15.09 -6.75 -1.81
N VAL A 18 14.27 -6.95 -0.76
CA VAL A 18 12.87 -7.35 -0.91
C VAL A 18 12.06 -6.26 -1.64
N ILE A 19 12.24 -4.98 -1.27
CA ILE A 19 11.57 -3.84 -1.89
C ILE A 19 11.88 -3.78 -3.40
N VAL A 20 13.16 -3.91 -3.76
CA VAL A 20 13.59 -3.87 -5.17
C VAL A 20 13.06 -5.10 -5.94
N ARG A 21 13.10 -6.27 -5.32
CA ARG A 21 12.61 -7.52 -5.92
C ARG A 21 11.09 -7.47 -6.17
N ARG A 22 10.32 -6.89 -5.22
CA ARG A 22 8.85 -6.84 -5.27
C ARG A 22 8.29 -5.46 -5.65
N ARG A 23 9.10 -4.59 -6.28
CA ARG A 23 8.72 -3.22 -6.67
C ARG A 23 7.42 -3.16 -7.48
N ALA A 24 7.15 -4.15 -8.33
CA ALA A 24 5.90 -4.22 -9.11
C ALA A 24 4.68 -4.36 -8.18
N MET A 25 4.79 -5.16 -7.13
CA MET A 25 3.73 -5.38 -6.14
C MET A 25 3.48 -4.10 -5.32
N LEU A 26 4.55 -3.41 -4.91
CA LEU A 26 4.47 -2.13 -4.22
C LEU A 26 3.83 -1.07 -5.12
N ALA A 27 4.23 -1.00 -6.39
CA ALA A 27 3.64 -0.09 -7.37
C ALA A 27 2.13 -0.34 -7.54
N VAL A 28 1.72 -1.61 -7.58
CA VAL A 28 0.29 -1.98 -7.64
C VAL A 28 -0.44 -1.52 -6.38
N GLY A 29 0.16 -1.70 -5.20
CA GLY A 29 -0.42 -1.22 -3.93
C GLY A 29 -0.64 0.29 -3.92
N VAL A 30 0.37 1.06 -4.33
CA VAL A 30 0.32 2.53 -4.44
C VAL A 30 -0.78 2.95 -5.43
N LEU A 31 -0.83 2.32 -6.60
CA LEU A 31 -1.83 2.63 -7.64
C LEU A 31 -3.25 2.30 -7.15
N LEU A 32 -3.46 1.15 -6.54
CA LEU A 32 -4.78 0.76 -6.02
C LEU A 32 -5.23 1.70 -4.91
N GLY A 33 -4.35 2.04 -3.97
CA GLY A 33 -4.64 2.99 -2.91
C GLY A 33 -5.03 4.37 -3.44
N GLY A 34 -4.29 4.86 -4.42
CA GLY A 34 -4.58 6.13 -5.09
C GLY A 34 -5.91 6.11 -5.85
N ILE A 35 -6.17 5.05 -6.61
CA ILE A 35 -7.43 4.89 -7.37
C ILE A 35 -8.63 4.82 -6.41
N LEU A 36 -8.52 4.05 -5.33
CA LEU A 36 -9.61 3.92 -4.35
C LEU A 36 -9.90 5.25 -3.65
N ALA A 37 -8.87 6.00 -3.27
CA ALA A 37 -9.02 7.32 -2.66
C ALA A 37 -9.63 8.34 -3.65
N TRP A 38 -9.17 8.33 -4.89
CA TRP A 38 -9.72 9.18 -5.95
C TRP A 38 -11.19 8.86 -6.21
N LEU A 39 -11.52 7.59 -6.30
CA LEU A 39 -12.92 7.13 -6.50
C LEU A 39 -13.79 7.55 -5.33
N PHE A 40 -13.32 7.36 -4.11
CA PHE A 40 -14.01 7.77 -2.88
C PHE A 40 -14.33 9.28 -2.92
N THR A 41 -13.34 10.11 -3.23
CA THR A 41 -13.49 11.58 -3.30
C THR A 41 -14.52 11.99 -4.37
N ASN A 42 -14.50 11.31 -5.52
CA ASN A 42 -15.46 11.61 -6.60
C ASN A 42 -16.89 11.18 -6.26
N LEU A 43 -17.05 10.10 -5.50
CA LEU A 43 -18.38 9.62 -5.09
C LEU A 43 -18.99 10.49 -3.98
N THR A 44 -18.17 11.01 -3.05
CA THR A 44 -18.65 11.87 -1.96
C THR A 44 -18.98 13.29 -2.45
N GLY A 45 -18.31 13.77 -3.45
CA GLY A 45 -18.51 15.13 -4.00
C GLY A 45 -17.89 16.23 -3.12
N PRO A 46 -17.86 17.47 -3.60
CA PRO A 46 -17.41 18.61 -2.82
C PRO A 46 -18.44 19.03 -1.77
N GLU A 47 -17.99 19.52 -0.63
CA GLU A 47 -18.83 20.16 0.37
C GLU A 47 -18.51 21.65 0.43
N TYR A 48 -19.54 22.47 0.56
CA TYR A 48 -19.43 23.92 0.69
C TYR A 48 -19.90 24.31 2.07
N GLU A 49 -19.22 25.24 2.71
CA GLU A 49 -19.56 25.76 4.04
C GLU A 49 -19.80 27.26 3.95
N SER A 50 -20.95 27.70 4.45
CA SER A 50 -21.25 29.12 4.61
C SER A 50 -21.38 29.45 6.09
N LYS A 51 -21.08 30.70 6.47
CA LYS A 51 -21.03 31.16 7.86
C LYS A 51 -21.81 32.46 8.02
N ALA A 52 -22.69 32.50 9.03
CA ALA A 52 -23.32 33.71 9.51
C ALA A 52 -22.84 34.04 10.92
N SER A 53 -22.60 35.30 11.25
CA SER A 53 -22.17 35.75 12.59
C SER A 53 -23.30 36.54 13.25
N VAL A 54 -23.70 36.13 14.45
CA VAL A 54 -24.78 36.73 15.22
C VAL A 54 -24.21 37.32 16.50
N LEU A 55 -24.46 38.62 16.72
CA LEU A 55 -24.19 39.29 18.00
C LEU A 55 -25.41 39.03 18.92
N VAL A 56 -25.11 38.44 20.08
CA VAL A 56 -26.15 38.10 21.06
C VAL A 56 -26.21 39.19 22.13
N LYS A 57 -27.43 39.72 22.36
CA LYS A 57 -27.68 40.73 23.41
C LYS A 57 -28.45 40.09 24.56
N PRO A 58 -28.33 40.62 25.80
CA PRO A 58 -29.19 40.20 26.89
C PRO A 58 -30.66 40.55 26.58
N VAL A 59 -31.60 39.64 26.87
CA VAL A 59 -33.04 39.84 26.69
C VAL A 59 -33.79 39.45 27.94
N GLY A 60 -35.05 39.90 28.04
CA GLY A 60 -35.95 39.58 29.15
C GLY A 60 -35.44 40.13 30.46
N MET A 61 -35.71 39.42 31.56
CA MET A 61 -35.33 39.84 32.91
C MET A 61 -33.81 39.96 33.12
N ALA A 62 -32.99 39.25 32.33
CA ALA A 62 -31.56 39.37 32.39
C ALA A 62 -31.05 40.77 32.02
N ALA A 63 -31.77 41.48 31.15
CA ALA A 63 -31.42 42.83 30.70
C ALA A 63 -31.60 43.88 31.79
N LEU A 64 -32.42 43.61 32.81
CA LEU A 64 -32.70 44.54 33.92
C LEU A 64 -31.61 44.52 35.02
N ASN A 65 -30.59 43.68 34.95
CA ASN A 65 -29.60 43.57 35.99
C ASN A 65 -28.41 44.55 35.76
N PRO A 66 -28.46 45.76 36.39
CA PRO A 66 -27.43 46.78 36.13
C PRO A 66 -26.04 46.44 36.75
N SER A 67 -26.01 45.44 37.63
CA SER A 67 -24.78 45.07 38.36
C SER A 67 -24.03 43.94 37.70
N ALA A 68 -24.62 43.24 36.74
CA ALA A 68 -23.99 42.11 36.07
C ALA A 68 -23.05 42.59 34.95
N ARG A 69 -21.92 41.90 34.80
CA ARG A 69 -21.04 42.17 33.68
C ARG A 69 -21.64 41.65 32.40
N PRO A 70 -21.40 42.28 31.25
CA PRO A 70 -21.99 41.85 29.98
C PRO A 70 -21.70 40.35 29.65
N ASP A 71 -20.55 39.84 30.05
CA ASP A 71 -20.16 38.45 29.86
C ASP A 71 -20.95 37.47 30.76
N GLN A 72 -21.59 37.98 31.81
CA GLN A 72 -22.38 37.16 32.73
C GLN A 72 -23.89 37.18 32.35
N LEU A 73 -24.28 38.16 31.56
CA LEU A 73 -25.68 38.31 31.14
C LEU A 73 -26.09 37.35 30.01
N VAL A 74 -25.15 36.87 29.23
CA VAL A 74 -25.39 35.94 28.11
C VAL A 74 -24.50 34.69 28.28
N ASN A 75 -25.14 33.57 28.47
CA ASN A 75 -24.46 32.27 28.54
C ASN A 75 -24.38 31.64 27.16
N LEU A 76 -23.32 31.95 26.42
CA LEU A 76 -23.16 31.49 25.03
C LEU A 76 -23.18 29.93 24.86
N PRO A 77 -22.63 29.13 25.78
CA PRO A 77 -22.84 27.67 25.75
C PRO A 77 -24.34 27.29 25.79
N THR A 78 -25.16 27.97 26.56
CA THR A 78 -26.62 27.75 26.60
C THR A 78 -27.26 28.19 25.28
N GLU A 79 -26.84 29.33 24.76
CA GLU A 79 -27.33 29.84 23.46
C GLU A 79 -27.02 28.88 22.31
N ARG A 80 -25.83 28.29 22.33
CA ARG A 80 -25.45 27.25 21.36
C ARG A 80 -26.41 26.04 21.42
N GLN A 81 -26.86 25.67 22.63
CA GLN A 81 -27.82 24.58 22.79
C GLN A 81 -29.21 24.99 22.27
N LEU A 82 -29.60 26.25 22.44
CA LEU A 82 -30.85 26.78 21.92
C LEU A 82 -30.89 26.72 20.38
N ILE A 83 -29.80 27.05 19.71
CA ILE A 83 -29.70 26.91 18.23
C ILE A 83 -29.92 25.45 17.81
N ARG A 84 -29.45 24.49 18.61
CA ARG A 84 -29.58 23.06 18.33
C ARG A 84 -30.90 22.46 18.79
N SER A 85 -31.79 23.28 19.40
CA SER A 85 -33.10 22.79 19.86
C SER A 85 -33.99 22.41 18.68
N THR A 86 -34.90 21.48 18.91
CA THR A 86 -35.84 21.02 17.88
C THR A 86 -36.70 22.18 17.33
N ALA A 87 -37.09 23.14 18.20
CA ALA A 87 -37.84 24.32 17.80
C ALA A 87 -37.09 25.18 16.78
N THR A 88 -35.81 25.50 17.09
CA THR A 88 -34.99 26.30 16.19
C THR A 88 -34.69 25.55 14.88
N VAL A 89 -34.41 24.24 14.96
CA VAL A 89 -34.09 23.40 13.77
C VAL A 89 -35.32 23.33 12.83
N ASN A 90 -36.51 23.13 13.38
CA ASN A 90 -37.75 23.08 12.58
C ASN A 90 -38.02 24.44 11.91
N LEU A 91 -37.84 25.53 12.65
CA LEU A 91 -38.02 26.89 12.12
C LEU A 91 -37.00 27.20 11.01
N ALA A 92 -35.75 26.75 11.20
CA ALA A 92 -34.72 26.89 10.18
C ALA A 92 -35.06 26.06 8.92
N ALA A 93 -35.56 24.84 9.10
CA ALA A 93 -35.99 23.97 7.99
C ALA A 93 -37.11 24.60 7.20
N GLU A 94 -38.08 25.23 7.90
CA GLU A 94 -39.16 25.98 7.25
C GLU A 94 -38.61 27.16 6.43
N LYS A 95 -37.69 27.92 7.01
CA LYS A 95 -37.08 29.08 6.32
C LYS A 95 -36.25 28.65 5.10
N MET A 96 -35.68 27.45 5.13
CA MET A 96 -34.95 26.88 3.98
C MET A 96 -35.90 26.30 2.91
N GLY A 97 -37.24 26.29 3.15
CA GLY A 97 -38.21 25.66 2.25
C GLY A 97 -38.16 24.13 2.26
N SER A 98 -37.66 23.54 3.32
CA SER A 98 -37.49 22.09 3.49
C SER A 98 -38.11 21.61 4.82
N PRO A 99 -39.41 21.84 5.04
CA PRO A 99 -40.05 21.58 6.34
C PRO A 99 -40.02 20.09 6.74
N ASP A 100 -39.86 19.19 5.78
CA ASP A 100 -39.78 17.73 6.02
C ASP A 100 -38.36 17.23 6.32
N ALA A 101 -37.39 18.13 6.36
CA ALA A 101 -36.00 17.74 6.64
C ALA A 101 -35.85 17.20 8.06
N SER A 102 -35.22 16.05 8.20
CA SER A 102 -35.00 15.44 9.51
C SER A 102 -34.09 16.35 10.37
N PRO A 103 -34.52 16.67 11.62
CA PRO A 103 -33.66 17.46 12.52
C PRO A 103 -32.26 16.91 12.70
N SER A 104 -32.11 15.59 12.77
CA SER A 104 -30.81 14.96 12.91
C SER A 104 -29.89 15.21 11.68
N SER A 105 -30.52 15.19 10.47
CA SER A 105 -29.77 15.53 9.24
C SER A 105 -29.32 16.98 9.25
N MET A 106 -30.21 17.91 9.60
CA MET A 106 -29.89 19.34 9.69
C MET A 106 -28.72 19.59 10.68
N LEU A 107 -28.80 18.95 11.85
CA LEU A 107 -27.79 19.11 12.90
C LEU A 107 -26.44 18.52 12.52
N SER A 108 -26.39 17.51 11.65
CA SER A 108 -25.12 16.93 11.19
C SER A 108 -24.32 17.87 10.28
N HIS A 109 -25.02 18.80 9.65
CA HIS A 109 -24.43 19.82 8.77
C HIS A 109 -24.18 21.16 9.49
N LEU A 110 -24.59 21.27 10.78
CA LEU A 110 -24.51 22.51 11.56
C LEU A 110 -23.32 22.50 12.48
N THR A 111 -22.47 23.51 12.37
CA THR A 111 -21.34 23.77 13.28
C THR A 111 -21.52 25.17 13.90
N ILE A 112 -21.41 25.25 15.24
CA ILE A 112 -21.53 26.53 15.96
C ILE A 112 -20.23 26.76 16.72
N THR A 113 -19.58 27.87 16.41
CA THR A 113 -18.32 28.30 17.03
C THR A 113 -18.53 29.57 17.84
N ILE A 114 -17.93 29.64 18.99
CA ILE A 114 -17.92 30.83 19.88
C ILE A 114 -16.49 31.36 19.92
N PRO A 115 -16.19 32.48 19.23
CA PRO A 115 -14.86 33.07 19.31
C PRO A 115 -14.58 33.59 20.74
N GLU A 116 -13.40 33.29 21.24
CA GLU A 116 -13.03 33.63 22.63
C GLU A 116 -13.14 35.12 22.90
N GLY A 117 -13.69 35.48 24.08
CA GLY A 117 -13.81 36.83 24.54
C GLY A 117 -14.84 37.69 23.79
N THR A 118 -15.75 37.06 23.06
CA THR A 118 -16.80 37.79 22.31
C THR A 118 -18.20 37.32 22.69
N GLN A 119 -19.21 38.13 22.35
CA GLN A 119 -20.60 37.76 22.45
C GLN A 119 -21.20 37.39 21.06
N ILE A 120 -20.32 36.78 20.22
CA ILE A 120 -20.67 36.41 18.85
C ILE A 120 -20.82 34.89 18.75
N LEU A 121 -21.87 34.45 18.08
CA LEU A 121 -22.07 33.07 17.66
C LEU A 121 -21.82 33.00 16.17
N GLU A 122 -20.87 32.19 15.75
CA GLU A 122 -20.61 31.87 14.34
C GLU A 122 -21.36 30.58 14.01
N ILE A 123 -22.34 30.69 13.13
CA ILE A 123 -23.23 29.61 12.71
C ILE A 123 -22.80 29.21 11.30
N SER A 124 -22.17 28.03 11.15
CA SER A 124 -21.72 27.48 9.89
C SER A 124 -22.67 26.35 9.47
N PHE A 125 -23.04 26.31 8.20
CA PHE A 125 -23.80 25.22 7.63
C PHE A 125 -23.09 24.68 6.38
N SER A 126 -22.94 23.35 6.33
CA SER A 126 -22.30 22.68 5.20
C SER A 126 -23.34 21.99 4.31
N ALA A 127 -23.14 22.04 2.99
CA ALA A 127 -24.02 21.40 2.02
C ALA A 127 -23.26 21.04 0.74
N LYS A 128 -23.85 20.23 -0.10
CA LYS A 128 -23.26 19.84 -1.39
C LYS A 128 -23.26 20.96 -2.42
N ASP A 129 -24.11 21.95 -2.21
CA ASP A 129 -24.27 23.06 -3.13
C ASP A 129 -24.16 24.41 -2.37
N PRO A 130 -23.51 25.42 -2.99
CA PRO A 130 -23.22 26.70 -2.33
C PRO A 130 -24.47 27.45 -1.86
N GLU A 131 -25.53 27.44 -2.66
CA GLU A 131 -26.79 28.13 -2.33
C GLU A 131 -27.48 27.53 -1.10
N THR A 132 -27.49 26.20 -1.01
CA THR A 132 -28.05 25.49 0.17
C THR A 132 -27.20 25.76 1.42
N ALA A 133 -25.87 25.81 1.29
CA ALA A 133 -25.00 26.14 2.41
C ALA A 133 -25.27 27.56 2.93
N GLN A 134 -25.40 28.53 2.04
CA GLN A 134 -25.70 29.90 2.37
C GLN A 134 -27.10 30.02 3.03
N ALA A 135 -28.13 29.45 2.39
CA ALA A 135 -29.49 29.47 2.88
C ALA A 135 -29.60 28.82 4.29
N GLY A 136 -28.86 27.72 4.50
CA GLY A 136 -28.82 27.02 5.79
C GLY A 136 -28.25 27.87 6.90
N ALA A 137 -27.06 28.44 6.69
CA ALA A 137 -26.38 29.30 7.69
C ALA A 137 -27.24 30.51 8.02
N GLN A 138 -27.88 31.17 7.02
CA GLN A 138 -28.76 32.33 7.23
C GLN A 138 -30.02 31.90 7.94
N ALA A 139 -30.66 30.80 7.52
CA ALA A 139 -31.92 30.31 8.11
C ALA A 139 -31.74 29.97 9.60
N PHE A 140 -30.62 29.34 9.98
CA PHE A 140 -30.32 29.05 11.38
C PHE A 140 -30.11 30.33 12.19
N ALA A 141 -29.42 31.33 11.64
CA ALA A 141 -29.20 32.61 12.30
C ALA A 141 -30.54 33.35 12.56
N ASP A 142 -31.40 33.40 11.52
CA ASP A 142 -32.70 34.05 11.61
C ASP A 142 -33.67 33.28 12.52
N ALA A 143 -33.70 31.96 12.43
CA ALA A 143 -34.53 31.10 13.26
C ALA A 143 -34.15 31.21 14.74
N TYR A 144 -32.88 31.27 15.04
CA TYR A 144 -32.34 31.44 16.41
C TYR A 144 -32.84 32.79 17.00
N LEU A 145 -32.64 33.88 16.26
CA LEU A 145 -33.03 35.21 16.73
C LEU A 145 -34.55 35.29 16.93
N GLU A 146 -35.33 34.72 16.00
CA GLU A 146 -36.78 34.67 16.10
C GLU A 146 -37.25 33.85 17.30
N GLN A 147 -36.66 32.66 17.49
CA GLN A 147 -37.01 31.80 18.65
C GLN A 147 -36.67 32.48 19.97
N ARG A 148 -35.52 33.16 20.03
CA ARG A 148 -35.06 33.85 21.23
C ARG A 148 -35.96 35.05 21.55
N ARG A 149 -36.36 35.79 20.51
CA ARG A 149 -37.32 36.91 20.66
C ARG A 149 -38.69 36.39 21.19
N ALA A 150 -39.18 35.34 20.59
CA ALA A 150 -40.48 34.75 21.01
C ALA A 150 -40.43 34.28 22.47
N GLN A 151 -39.33 33.68 22.90
CA GLN A 151 -39.14 33.27 24.31
C GLN A 151 -39.11 34.47 25.25
N ALA A 152 -38.42 35.57 24.89
CA ALA A 152 -38.33 36.77 25.70
C ALA A 152 -39.71 37.45 25.79
N GLU A 153 -40.47 37.50 24.69
CA GLU A 153 -41.84 38.07 24.66
C GLU A 153 -42.79 37.28 25.59
N VAL A 154 -42.70 35.96 25.57
CA VAL A 154 -43.48 35.08 26.45
C VAL A 154 -43.12 35.34 27.93
N GLU A 155 -41.79 35.39 28.25
CA GLU A 155 -41.29 35.63 29.61
C GLU A 155 -41.82 36.99 30.16
N VAL A 156 -41.73 38.06 29.35
CA VAL A 156 -42.19 39.39 29.72
C VAL A 156 -43.70 39.38 29.90
N GLN A 157 -44.46 38.76 29.00
CA GLN A 157 -45.92 38.69 29.09
C GLN A 157 -46.39 37.93 30.34
N GLU A 158 -45.83 36.79 30.65
CA GLU A 158 -46.12 35.99 31.84
C GLU A 158 -45.85 36.80 33.12
N ARG A 159 -44.74 37.52 33.13
CA ARG A 159 -44.39 38.38 34.29
C ARG A 159 -45.37 39.55 34.45
N ALA A 160 -45.77 40.21 33.34
CA ALA A 160 -46.74 41.29 33.35
C ALA A 160 -48.10 40.80 33.87
N GLU A 161 -48.56 39.63 33.42
CA GLU A 161 -49.82 39.03 33.88
C GLU A 161 -49.77 38.71 35.39
N HIS A 162 -48.61 38.21 35.87
CA HIS A 162 -48.44 37.94 37.29
C HIS A 162 -48.48 39.21 38.11
N LEU A 163 -47.77 40.27 37.71
CA LEU A 163 -47.78 41.58 38.40
C LEU A 163 -49.19 42.20 38.39
N ALA A 164 -49.88 42.13 37.24
CA ALA A 164 -51.26 42.67 37.15
C ALA A 164 -52.22 41.95 38.11
N SER A 165 -52.11 40.61 38.22
CA SER A 165 -52.86 39.83 39.19
C SER A 165 -52.55 40.19 40.63
N GLU A 166 -51.26 40.44 40.95
CA GLU A 166 -50.83 40.84 42.27
C GLU A 166 -51.32 42.27 42.64
N ILE A 167 -51.27 43.21 41.66
CA ILE A 167 -51.86 44.58 41.79
C ILE A 167 -53.32 44.51 42.12
N GLU A 168 -54.11 43.70 41.41
CA GLU A 168 -55.54 43.50 41.63
C GLU A 168 -55.80 42.98 43.07
N ASN A 169 -54.99 41.98 43.51
CA ASN A 169 -55.15 41.41 44.85
C ASN A 169 -54.87 42.44 45.95
N VAL A 170 -53.74 43.16 45.82
CA VAL A 170 -53.34 44.19 46.80
C VAL A 170 -54.29 45.33 46.79
N SER A 171 -54.85 45.71 45.60
CA SER A 171 -55.90 46.75 45.47
C SER A 171 -57.19 46.36 46.22
N ARG A 172 -57.59 45.08 46.11
CA ARG A 172 -58.79 44.57 46.83
C ARG A 172 -58.56 44.59 48.35
N GLU A 173 -57.31 44.16 48.83
CA GLU A 173 -56.95 44.20 50.23
C GLU A 173 -57.01 45.67 50.76
N LEU A 174 -56.53 46.62 49.93
CA LEU A 174 -56.48 48.02 50.24
C LEU A 174 -57.94 48.54 50.39
N ASP A 175 -58.87 48.17 49.51
CA ASP A 175 -60.33 48.53 49.59
C ASP A 175 -60.93 47.97 50.88
N GLU A 176 -60.58 46.73 51.26
CA GLU A 176 -61.03 46.11 52.51
C GLU A 176 -60.45 46.82 53.74
N ALA A 177 -59.22 47.23 53.70
CA ALA A 177 -58.56 48.01 54.79
C ALA A 177 -59.25 49.39 54.91
N ASN A 178 -59.52 50.04 53.78
CA ASN A 178 -60.25 51.30 53.76
C ASN A 178 -61.65 51.16 54.35
N ALA A 179 -62.38 50.11 54.00
CA ALA A 179 -63.69 49.83 54.57
C ALA A 179 -63.67 49.63 56.09
N ARG A 180 -62.58 48.88 56.58
CA ARG A 180 -62.42 48.69 58.01
C ARG A 180 -62.06 50.00 58.72
N PHE A 181 -61.23 50.84 58.12
CA PHE A 181 -60.94 52.18 58.66
C PHE A 181 -62.16 53.07 58.80
N VAL A 182 -63.02 53.11 57.77
CA VAL A 182 -64.28 53.92 57.79
C VAL A 182 -65.21 53.36 58.83
N ALA A 183 -65.36 52.06 59.02
CA ALA A 183 -66.26 51.38 59.93
C ALA A 183 -65.82 51.47 61.41
N SER A 184 -64.54 51.76 61.70
CA SER A 184 -63.93 51.77 63.07
C SER A 184 -64.24 53.08 63.78
N GLU A 185 -64.42 53.05 65.12
CA GLU A 185 -64.57 54.22 65.98
C GLU A 185 -63.26 55.05 66.10
N GLU A 186 -63.44 56.38 66.21
CA GLU A 186 -62.29 57.30 66.37
C GLU A 186 -61.52 56.97 67.62
N GLY A 187 -60.13 56.83 67.49
CA GLY A 187 -59.24 56.49 68.62
C GLY A 187 -59.16 55.01 68.97
N SER A 188 -59.91 54.13 68.28
CA SER A 188 -59.83 52.68 68.51
C SER A 188 -58.52 52.06 67.98
N LEU A 189 -58.08 50.92 68.58
CA LEU A 189 -56.95 50.19 68.14
C LEU A 189 -57.20 49.65 66.68
N GLU A 190 -58.43 49.27 66.38
CA GLU A 190 -58.81 48.77 65.09
C GLU A 190 -58.56 49.83 63.97
N ARG A 191 -58.95 51.10 64.20
CA ARG A 191 -58.70 52.15 63.26
C ARG A 191 -57.18 52.43 63.04
N THR A 192 -56.40 52.36 64.13
CA THR A 192 -54.91 52.51 64.03
C THR A 192 -54.30 51.40 63.22
N LEU A 193 -54.75 50.15 63.43
CA LEU A 193 -54.27 48.97 62.63
C LEU A 193 -54.65 49.08 61.17
N ALA A 194 -55.97 49.50 60.90
CA ALA A 194 -56.46 49.68 59.53
C ALA A 194 -55.67 50.79 58.81
N GLN A 195 -55.33 51.86 59.49
CA GLN A 195 -54.49 52.92 58.90
C GLN A 195 -53.07 52.43 58.57
N ALA A 196 -52.46 51.62 59.44
CA ALA A 196 -51.14 51.02 59.16
C ALA A 196 -51.19 50.09 57.98
N ASP A 197 -52.24 49.25 57.87
CA ASP A 197 -52.46 48.38 56.70
C ASP A 197 -52.62 49.21 55.43
N ILE A 198 -53.32 50.30 55.43
CA ILE A 198 -53.53 51.20 54.26
C ILE A 198 -52.17 51.77 53.81
N GLU A 199 -51.36 52.24 54.75
CA GLU A 199 -50.02 52.80 54.44
C GLU A 199 -49.12 51.73 53.85
N LEU A 200 -49.09 50.51 54.41
CA LEU A 200 -48.31 49.38 53.92
C LEU A 200 -48.76 48.95 52.52
N LEU A 201 -50.07 48.73 52.33
CA LEU A 201 -50.62 48.28 51.07
C LEU A 201 -50.51 49.36 49.97
N THR A 202 -50.62 50.65 50.32
CA THR A 202 -50.37 51.72 49.36
C THR A 202 -48.90 51.75 48.90
N SER A 203 -47.95 51.50 49.83
CA SER A 203 -46.53 51.42 49.50
C SER A 203 -46.30 50.24 48.57
N ARG A 204 -46.85 49.07 48.95
CA ARG A 204 -46.68 47.84 48.12
C ARG A 204 -47.30 48.05 46.72
N LEU A 205 -48.45 48.68 46.61
CA LEU A 205 -49.11 48.95 45.33
C LEU A 205 -48.22 49.85 44.44
N ARG A 206 -47.57 50.84 45.05
CA ARG A 206 -46.68 51.77 44.36
C ARG A 206 -45.45 51.02 43.83
N ASP A 207 -44.89 50.14 44.66
CA ASP A 207 -43.74 49.32 44.28
C ASP A 207 -44.09 48.38 43.11
N LEU A 208 -45.28 47.71 43.16
CA LEU A 208 -45.75 46.86 42.10
C LEU A 208 -45.97 47.59 40.77
N HIS A 209 -46.50 48.82 40.85
CA HIS A 209 -46.66 49.65 39.64
C HIS A 209 -45.32 50.10 39.08
N ALA A 210 -44.34 50.36 39.95
CA ALA A 210 -42.98 50.68 39.51
C ALA A 210 -42.35 49.45 38.81
N ASP A 211 -42.48 48.26 39.39
CA ASP A 211 -42.03 47.01 38.76
C ASP A 211 -42.68 46.78 37.40
N LEU A 212 -43.98 47.02 37.27
CA LEU A 212 -44.70 46.89 36.01
C LEU A 212 -44.20 47.92 34.97
N ALA A 213 -43.95 49.16 35.38
CA ALA A 213 -43.41 50.19 34.50
C ALA A 213 -41.95 49.85 34.05
N ASP A 214 -41.15 49.30 34.97
CA ASP A 214 -39.80 48.83 34.60
C ASP A 214 -39.84 47.70 33.61
N LEU A 215 -40.87 46.81 33.73
CA LEU A 215 -41.03 45.68 32.78
C LEU A 215 -41.34 46.17 31.36
N GLU A 216 -42.00 47.30 31.18
CA GLU A 216 -42.29 47.94 29.89
C GLU A 216 -41.00 48.41 29.19
N LEU A 217 -39.92 48.60 29.95
CA LEU A 217 -38.65 49.04 29.43
C LEU A 217 -37.72 47.84 29.05
N VAL A 218 -38.16 46.60 29.33
CA VAL A 218 -37.37 45.39 29.05
C VAL A 218 -37.19 45.21 27.56
N SER A 219 -35.93 45.06 27.16
CA SER A 219 -35.57 44.81 25.76
C SER A 219 -35.89 43.37 25.40
N VAL A 220 -36.66 43.18 24.35
CA VAL A 220 -36.90 41.88 23.72
C VAL A 220 -36.07 41.70 22.46
N ASP A 221 -35.10 42.61 22.19
CA ASP A 221 -34.17 42.53 21.04
C ASP A 221 -33.07 41.50 21.34
N PRO A 222 -33.13 40.30 20.69
CA PRO A 222 -32.19 39.20 20.97
C PRO A 222 -30.77 39.46 20.45
N GLY A 223 -30.60 40.47 19.61
CA GLY A 223 -29.38 40.76 18.90
C GLY A 223 -29.57 40.87 17.41
N SER A 224 -28.54 40.77 16.65
CA SER A 224 -28.59 40.97 15.20
C SER A 224 -27.52 40.15 14.46
N VAL A 225 -27.81 39.83 13.22
CA VAL A 225 -26.82 39.25 12.30
C VAL A 225 -25.86 40.38 11.91
N ILE A 226 -24.60 40.29 12.37
CA ILE A 226 -23.55 41.27 12.07
C ILE A 226 -22.82 40.96 10.78
N ALA A 227 -22.77 39.67 10.40
CA ALA A 227 -22.20 39.23 9.13
C ALA A 227 -23.20 38.18 8.54
N PRO A 228 -23.95 38.53 7.50
CA PRO A 228 -24.84 37.58 6.88
C PRO A 228 -24.09 36.46 6.16
N ALA A 229 -24.74 35.34 5.97
CA ALA A 229 -24.19 34.20 5.27
C ALA A 229 -23.80 34.55 3.83
N THR A 230 -22.60 34.27 3.43
CA THR A 230 -22.07 34.56 2.09
C THR A 230 -22.04 33.32 1.23
N LEU A 231 -22.21 33.48 -0.08
CA LEU A 231 -22.11 32.36 -1.04
C LEU A 231 -20.69 31.87 -1.10
N PRO A 232 -20.39 30.60 -0.70
CA PRO A 232 -19.03 30.09 -0.73
C PRO A 232 -18.57 29.85 -2.18
N THR A 233 -17.40 30.39 -2.52
CA THR A 233 -16.84 30.29 -3.86
C THR A 233 -15.90 29.09 -4.02
N LYS A 234 -15.51 28.44 -2.92
CA LYS A 234 -14.61 27.28 -2.91
C LYS A 234 -15.16 26.21 -1.99
N PRO A 235 -14.95 24.93 -2.31
CA PRO A 235 -15.32 23.87 -1.40
C PRO A 235 -14.49 23.96 -0.10
N SER A 236 -15.10 23.63 1.01
CA SER A 236 -14.45 23.50 2.33
C SER A 236 -13.79 22.13 2.50
N SER A 237 -14.20 21.13 1.69
CA SER A 237 -13.61 19.78 1.70
C SER A 237 -12.15 19.80 1.27
N GLN A 238 -11.36 18.85 1.80
CA GLN A 238 -9.93 18.69 1.45
C GLN A 238 -9.78 18.52 -0.07
N PRO A 239 -8.76 19.14 -0.66
CA PRO A 239 -8.58 19.03 -2.11
C PRO A 239 -8.38 17.56 -2.52
N PRO A 240 -9.05 17.09 -3.59
CA PRO A 240 -9.08 15.67 -3.98
C PRO A 240 -7.68 15.07 -4.25
N TRP A 241 -6.74 15.88 -4.72
CA TRP A 241 -5.36 15.42 -4.95
C TRP A 241 -4.67 15.02 -3.63
N LEU A 242 -4.92 15.72 -2.54
CA LEU A 242 -4.31 15.44 -1.23
C LEU A 242 -4.78 14.06 -0.72
N LEU A 243 -6.08 13.80 -0.77
CA LEU A 243 -6.65 12.51 -0.37
C LEU A 243 -6.13 11.37 -1.27
N THR A 244 -5.97 11.64 -2.56
CA THR A 244 -5.38 10.67 -3.51
C THR A 244 -3.94 10.33 -3.14
N VAL A 245 -3.12 11.33 -2.80
CA VAL A 245 -1.73 11.12 -2.36
C VAL A 245 -1.68 10.33 -1.05
N VAL A 246 -2.51 10.68 -0.09
CA VAL A 246 -2.60 9.96 1.21
C VAL A 246 -3.02 8.51 0.98
N GLY A 247 -4.02 8.30 0.13
CA GLY A 247 -4.48 6.94 -0.24
C GLY A 247 -3.40 6.12 -0.94
N ALA A 248 -2.66 6.73 -1.86
CA ALA A 248 -1.54 6.09 -2.55
C ALA A 248 -0.44 5.67 -1.55
N PHE A 249 -0.11 6.54 -0.62
CA PHE A 249 0.88 6.27 0.42
C PHE A 249 0.42 5.13 1.35
N ALA A 250 -0.84 5.18 1.80
CA ALA A 250 -1.43 4.13 2.63
C ALA A 250 -1.43 2.77 1.91
N GLY A 251 -1.77 2.77 0.61
CA GLY A 251 -1.73 1.57 -0.24
C GLY A 251 -0.32 0.98 -0.33
N GLY A 252 0.70 1.83 -0.45
CA GLY A 252 2.11 1.43 -0.43
C GLY A 252 2.51 0.78 0.89
N ILE A 253 2.11 1.38 2.02
CA ILE A 253 2.39 0.84 3.36
C ILE A 253 1.72 -0.54 3.54
N LEU A 254 0.47 -0.68 3.12
CA LEU A 254 -0.27 -1.95 3.24
C LEU A 254 0.31 -3.05 2.32
N ALA A 255 0.93 -2.66 1.21
CA ALA A 255 1.59 -3.60 0.30
C ALA A 255 2.92 -4.15 0.85
N LEU A 256 3.58 -3.45 1.78
CA LEU A 256 4.87 -3.88 2.36
C LEU A 256 4.78 -5.25 3.05
N PRO A 257 3.93 -5.47 4.06
CA PRO A 257 3.86 -6.79 4.70
C PRO A 257 3.48 -7.89 3.70
N LEU A 258 2.64 -7.59 2.73
CA LEU A 258 2.25 -8.54 1.68
C LEU A 258 3.46 -8.91 0.82
N ALA A 259 4.30 -7.93 0.46
CA ALA A 259 5.53 -8.14 -0.30
C ALA A 259 6.52 -9.01 0.49
N PHE A 260 6.70 -8.76 1.78
CA PHE A 260 7.57 -9.54 2.66
C PHE A 260 7.08 -10.97 2.84
N THR A 261 5.78 -11.16 3.06
CA THR A 261 5.18 -12.49 3.19
C THR A 261 5.38 -13.30 1.91
N ARG A 262 5.10 -12.68 0.75
CA ARG A 262 5.29 -13.34 -0.54
C ARG A 262 6.76 -13.66 -0.80
N ASP A 263 7.68 -12.81 -0.37
CA ASP A 263 9.11 -13.06 -0.53
C ASP A 263 9.60 -14.22 0.34
N ARG A 264 9.09 -14.33 1.57
CA ARG A 264 9.40 -15.46 2.48
C ARG A 264 8.84 -16.80 1.98
N LEU A 265 7.73 -16.76 1.23
CA LEU A 265 7.13 -17.96 0.62
C LEU A 265 7.81 -18.35 -0.70
N ASP A 266 8.63 -17.48 -1.29
CA ASP A 266 9.32 -17.72 -2.55
C ASP A 266 10.57 -18.56 -2.30
N ARG A 267 10.53 -19.84 -2.66
CA ARG A 267 11.61 -20.81 -2.49
C ARG A 267 12.61 -20.81 -3.66
N ARG A 268 12.47 -19.89 -4.60
CA ARG A 268 13.36 -19.80 -5.76
C ARG A 268 14.73 -19.24 -5.39
N ILE A 269 15.75 -19.74 -6.07
CA ILE A 269 17.13 -19.27 -5.94
C ILE A 269 17.26 -17.95 -6.70
N TRP A 270 17.59 -16.89 -5.99
CA TRP A 270 17.79 -15.57 -6.56
C TRP A 270 19.26 -15.13 -6.45
N ASP A 271 19.92 -15.48 -5.36
CA ASP A 271 21.27 -15.03 -5.04
C ASP A 271 22.09 -16.19 -4.41
N GLU A 272 23.38 -15.99 -4.24
CA GLU A 272 24.30 -16.97 -3.66
C GLU A 272 23.90 -17.38 -2.24
N SER A 273 23.41 -16.42 -1.46
CA SER A 273 22.93 -16.65 -0.08
C SER A 273 21.77 -17.66 0.02
N ASP A 274 21.01 -17.84 -1.05
CA ASP A 274 19.92 -18.83 -1.10
C ASP A 274 20.45 -20.27 -1.16
N ILE A 275 21.72 -20.45 -1.60
CA ILE A 275 22.37 -21.75 -1.77
C ILE A 275 23.24 -22.09 -0.54
N GLU A 276 23.85 -21.09 0.09
CA GLU A 276 24.76 -21.29 1.24
C GLU A 276 24.15 -22.09 2.39
N THR A 277 22.83 -22.10 2.52
CA THR A 277 22.11 -22.83 3.56
C THR A 277 21.78 -24.28 3.16
N LEU A 278 22.09 -24.67 1.90
CA LEU A 278 21.74 -25.99 1.37
C LEU A 278 22.99 -26.91 1.39
N PRO A 279 22.82 -28.22 1.60
CA PRO A 279 23.92 -29.17 1.58
C PRO A 279 24.27 -29.59 0.14
N VAL A 280 24.50 -28.62 -0.75
CA VAL A 280 24.74 -28.87 -2.19
C VAL A 280 26.15 -28.46 -2.64
N GLY A 281 27.01 -28.15 -1.69
CA GLY A 281 28.34 -27.66 -1.96
C GLY A 281 28.41 -26.15 -2.20
N PRO A 282 29.62 -25.60 -2.41
CA PRO A 282 29.81 -24.16 -2.55
C PRO A 282 29.31 -23.61 -3.87
N VAL A 283 29.05 -22.30 -3.90
CA VAL A 283 28.76 -21.59 -5.15
C VAL A 283 30.06 -21.37 -5.90
N LEU A 284 30.20 -22.03 -7.03
CA LEU A 284 31.43 -22.00 -7.87
C LEU A 284 31.48 -20.74 -8.74
N GLY A 285 30.37 -20.11 -8.97
CA GLY A 285 30.28 -18.86 -9.71
C GLY A 285 28.91 -18.53 -10.21
N SER A 286 28.79 -17.32 -10.74
CA SER A 286 27.55 -16.84 -11.31
C SER A 286 27.82 -16.37 -12.75
N VAL A 287 27.15 -17.02 -13.72
CA VAL A 287 27.41 -16.82 -15.14
C VAL A 287 26.11 -16.40 -15.86
N PRO A 288 26.17 -15.69 -16.98
CA PRO A 288 24.99 -15.49 -17.80
C PRO A 288 24.54 -16.83 -18.41
N ALA A 289 23.23 -17.12 -18.38
CA ALA A 289 22.68 -18.38 -18.89
C ALA A 289 22.89 -18.54 -20.40
N ARG A 290 23.00 -17.41 -21.09
CA ARG A 290 23.31 -17.39 -22.54
C ARG A 290 24.57 -16.57 -22.78
N PRO A 291 25.67 -17.20 -23.23
CA PRO A 291 26.83 -16.43 -23.64
C PRO A 291 26.60 -15.56 -24.88
N GLY A 292 25.43 -15.62 -25.51
CA GLY A 292 24.99 -14.75 -26.61
C GLY A 292 25.90 -14.74 -27.85
N PRO A 293 25.40 -14.46 -29.04
CA PRO A 293 26.29 -14.10 -30.13
C PRO A 293 27.03 -12.84 -29.70
N LEU A 294 28.29 -12.94 -29.63
CA LEU A 294 29.23 -12.00 -29.01
C LEU A 294 29.26 -10.65 -29.79
N ALA A 295 28.19 -9.90 -29.67
CA ALA A 295 28.07 -8.57 -30.27
C ALA A 295 28.38 -7.49 -29.23
N GLY A 296 29.46 -6.81 -29.43
CA GLY A 296 29.89 -5.68 -28.58
C GLY A 296 31.08 -6.01 -27.67
N SER A 297 32.07 -5.16 -27.66
CA SER A 297 33.36 -5.43 -27.04
C SER A 297 33.38 -5.46 -25.52
N GLU A 298 32.52 -4.68 -24.85
CA GLU A 298 32.48 -4.62 -23.37
C GLU A 298 31.70 -5.77 -22.74
N ASP A 299 30.54 -6.09 -23.29
CA ASP A 299 29.71 -7.21 -22.80
C ASP A 299 30.46 -8.55 -22.94
N ARG A 300 31.24 -8.71 -24.01
CA ARG A 300 32.03 -9.90 -24.26
C ARG A 300 33.08 -10.19 -23.15
N ARG A 301 33.79 -9.15 -22.70
CA ARG A 301 34.81 -9.30 -21.67
C ARG A 301 34.18 -9.73 -20.34
N THR A 302 33.11 -9.09 -19.93
CA THR A 302 32.42 -9.38 -18.68
C THR A 302 31.84 -10.80 -18.66
N VAL A 303 31.27 -11.25 -19.78
CA VAL A 303 30.74 -12.61 -19.92
C VAL A 303 31.90 -13.62 -19.85
N THR A 304 32.98 -13.36 -20.57
CA THR A 304 34.15 -14.23 -20.58
C THR A 304 34.80 -14.33 -19.18
N ASP A 305 34.90 -13.21 -18.46
CA ASP A 305 35.49 -13.17 -17.13
C ASP A 305 34.65 -13.93 -16.10
N ALA A 306 33.30 -13.84 -16.18
CA ALA A 306 32.40 -14.60 -15.31
C ALA A 306 32.61 -16.11 -15.49
N TYR A 307 32.67 -16.57 -16.72
CA TYR A 307 32.92 -17.97 -17.03
C TYR A 307 34.34 -18.40 -16.63
N ARG A 308 35.33 -17.58 -16.86
CA ARG A 308 36.75 -17.88 -16.45
C ARG A 308 36.83 -18.04 -14.93
N LYS A 309 36.21 -17.13 -14.17
CA LYS A 309 36.21 -17.20 -12.71
C LYS A 309 35.53 -18.49 -12.21
N ALA A 310 34.37 -18.80 -12.78
CA ALA A 310 33.67 -20.05 -12.44
C ALA A 310 34.53 -21.27 -12.77
N CYS A 311 35.19 -21.28 -13.94
CA CYS A 311 36.09 -22.37 -14.35
C CYS A 311 37.30 -22.52 -13.41
N GLN A 312 37.94 -21.43 -12.99
CA GLN A 312 39.05 -21.48 -12.03
C GLN A 312 38.60 -22.17 -10.72
N ASN A 313 37.41 -21.80 -10.21
CA ASN A 313 36.88 -22.43 -9.00
C ASN A 313 36.57 -23.92 -9.24
N ILE A 314 35.99 -24.25 -10.39
CA ILE A 314 35.69 -25.65 -10.79
C ILE A 314 37.00 -26.46 -10.87
N VAL A 315 37.96 -25.96 -11.62
CA VAL A 315 39.25 -26.66 -11.84
C VAL A 315 40.00 -26.84 -10.50
N SER A 316 40.04 -25.82 -9.66
CA SER A 316 40.65 -25.91 -8.34
C SER A 316 39.96 -26.95 -7.45
N ALA A 317 38.64 -26.97 -7.44
CA ALA A 317 37.87 -27.93 -6.64
C ALA A 317 38.00 -29.36 -7.20
N LEU A 318 38.03 -29.50 -8.52
CA LEU A 318 38.21 -30.82 -9.19
C LEU A 318 39.61 -31.37 -8.99
N ALA A 319 40.66 -30.52 -9.06
CA ALA A 319 42.02 -30.87 -8.82
C ALA A 319 42.24 -31.40 -7.40
N LEU A 320 41.59 -30.81 -6.42
CA LEU A 320 41.64 -31.26 -5.01
C LEU A 320 41.10 -32.70 -4.84
N SER A 321 40.22 -33.14 -5.76
CA SER A 321 39.69 -34.51 -5.74
C SER A 321 40.48 -35.45 -6.69
N GLY A 322 41.50 -34.96 -7.39
CA GLY A 322 42.25 -35.74 -8.37
C GLY A 322 41.46 -36.11 -9.62
N GLY A 323 40.32 -35.43 -9.86
CA GLY A 323 39.43 -35.74 -10.95
C GLY A 323 39.74 -34.99 -12.23
N ARG A 324 39.36 -35.60 -13.38
CA ARG A 324 39.49 -35.04 -14.74
C ARG A 324 38.16 -35.06 -15.50
N LYS A 325 37.15 -35.80 -14.99
CA LYS A 325 35.84 -35.98 -15.63
C LYS A 325 34.79 -35.16 -14.87
N LEU A 326 34.25 -34.13 -15.54
CA LEU A 326 33.31 -33.19 -14.97
C LEU A 326 31.95 -33.33 -15.66
N GLY A 327 30.93 -33.70 -14.87
CA GLY A 327 29.53 -33.65 -15.34
C GLY A 327 28.95 -32.24 -15.13
N VAL A 328 28.17 -31.77 -16.09
CA VAL A 328 27.43 -30.50 -15.96
C VAL A 328 25.98 -30.81 -16.24
N THR A 329 25.10 -30.54 -15.25
CA THR A 329 23.68 -30.81 -15.33
C THR A 329 22.88 -29.78 -14.54
N SER A 330 21.56 -29.85 -14.61
CA SER A 330 20.63 -29.01 -13.83
C SER A 330 19.51 -29.84 -13.24
N THR A 331 18.63 -29.18 -12.53
CA THR A 331 17.42 -29.81 -11.99
C THR A 331 16.39 -30.05 -13.09
N ASP A 332 16.03 -29.03 -13.87
CA ASP A 332 14.84 -29.00 -14.71
C ASP A 332 14.96 -28.12 -15.97
N HIS A 333 16.16 -27.72 -16.35
CA HIS A 333 16.38 -26.84 -17.50
C HIS A 333 17.58 -27.27 -18.32
N ASP A 334 17.54 -27.02 -19.61
CA ASP A 334 18.69 -27.30 -20.51
C ASP A 334 19.89 -26.44 -20.13
N VAL A 335 21.04 -27.06 -19.95
CA VAL A 335 22.31 -26.42 -19.60
C VAL A 335 23.29 -26.34 -20.76
N SER A 336 22.88 -26.65 -21.98
CA SER A 336 23.73 -26.70 -23.18
C SER A 336 24.60 -25.44 -23.34
N GLU A 337 23.97 -24.28 -23.28
CA GLU A 337 24.67 -22.98 -23.43
C GLU A 337 25.65 -22.71 -22.29
N THR A 338 25.27 -23.06 -21.06
CA THR A 338 26.15 -22.89 -19.87
C THR A 338 27.36 -23.85 -19.96
N THR A 339 27.09 -25.10 -20.36
CA THR A 339 28.15 -26.10 -20.53
C THR A 339 29.14 -25.69 -21.64
N ALA A 340 28.61 -25.22 -22.78
CA ALA A 340 29.45 -24.70 -23.87
C ALA A 340 30.31 -23.52 -23.40
N GLY A 341 29.72 -22.62 -22.62
CA GLY A 341 30.44 -21.48 -22.04
C GLY A 341 31.57 -21.91 -21.08
N LEU A 342 31.29 -22.88 -20.21
CA LEU A 342 32.28 -23.42 -19.29
C LEU A 342 33.41 -24.13 -20.04
N ALA A 343 33.09 -25.02 -21.00
CA ALA A 343 34.07 -25.73 -21.80
C ALA A 343 34.94 -24.77 -22.63
N SER A 344 34.33 -23.74 -23.23
CA SER A 344 35.07 -22.71 -23.96
C SER A 344 35.98 -21.89 -23.06
N ALA A 345 35.55 -21.58 -21.84
CA ALA A 345 36.34 -20.85 -20.85
C ALA A 345 37.53 -21.71 -20.38
N MET A 346 37.33 -23.01 -20.14
CA MET A 346 38.42 -23.95 -19.79
C MET A 346 39.46 -23.99 -20.92
N ALA A 347 39.04 -24.13 -22.17
CA ALA A 347 39.91 -24.11 -23.32
C ALA A 347 40.68 -22.78 -23.46
N SER A 348 40.05 -21.68 -23.15
CA SER A 348 40.69 -20.35 -23.16
C SER A 348 41.71 -20.15 -22.03
N LEU A 349 41.74 -21.06 -21.07
CA LEU A 349 42.73 -21.11 -20.01
C LEU A 349 43.89 -22.13 -20.26
N UNK A 350 43.68 -22.92 -21.53
CA UNK A 350 44.53 -23.64 -21.92
C UNK A 350 44.49 -24.94 -21.57
N TYR A 351 43.52 -25.24 -21.11
CA TYR A 351 43.35 -26.67 -20.85
C TYR A 351 42.81 -27.37 -22.11
N SER A 352 43.33 -28.54 -22.37
CA SER A 352 42.82 -29.40 -23.44
C SER A 352 41.51 -30.05 -22.98
N VAL A 353 40.38 -29.64 -23.57
CA VAL A 353 39.03 -30.03 -23.15
C VAL A 353 38.35 -30.90 -24.21
N LEU A 354 37.81 -32.04 -23.78
CA LEU A 354 36.94 -32.88 -24.61
C LEU A 354 35.52 -32.77 -24.08
N LEU A 355 34.62 -32.14 -24.86
CA LEU A 355 33.20 -31.97 -24.53
C LEU A 355 32.36 -33.05 -25.24
N MET A 356 31.55 -33.72 -24.44
CA MET A 356 30.61 -34.72 -24.96
C MET A 356 29.26 -34.58 -24.21
N GLY A 357 28.17 -34.98 -24.82
CA GLY A 357 26.87 -34.98 -24.18
C GLY A 357 25.98 -36.14 -24.59
N THR A 358 24.99 -36.44 -23.76
CA THR A 358 23.98 -37.47 -24.08
C THR A 358 23.14 -37.08 -25.27
N TYR A 359 22.94 -35.79 -25.50
CA TYR A 359 22.40 -35.29 -26.75
C TYR A 359 22.96 -33.92 -27.11
N TYR A 360 23.16 -33.77 -28.40
CA TYR A 360 23.70 -32.55 -28.97
C TYR A 360 22.53 -31.63 -29.35
N THR A 361 22.08 -30.85 -28.41
CA THR A 361 20.91 -29.96 -28.59
C THR A 361 21.16 -28.89 -29.64
N GLU A 362 20.10 -28.32 -30.17
CA GLU A 362 20.16 -27.17 -31.09
C GLU A 362 20.96 -26.02 -30.45
N HIS A 363 20.74 -25.79 -29.17
CA HIS A 363 21.44 -24.73 -28.42
C HIS A 363 22.95 -24.98 -28.30
N LEU A 364 23.35 -26.24 -28.09
CA LEU A 364 24.77 -26.61 -28.05
C LEU A 364 25.41 -26.43 -29.42
N ARG A 365 24.69 -26.80 -30.48
CA ARG A 365 25.13 -26.67 -31.88
C ARG A 365 25.28 -25.21 -32.30
N GLU A 366 24.39 -24.34 -31.83
CA GLU A 366 24.49 -22.89 -32.06
C GLU A 366 25.66 -22.26 -31.30
N ALA A 367 25.88 -22.73 -30.06
CA ALA A 367 26.95 -22.21 -29.21
C ALA A 367 28.35 -22.66 -29.68
N LEU A 368 28.47 -23.91 -30.18
CA LEU A 368 29.68 -24.52 -30.64
C LEU A 368 29.51 -25.10 -32.05
N PRO A 369 29.63 -24.26 -33.08
CA PRO A 369 29.43 -24.72 -34.45
C PRO A 369 30.57 -25.63 -34.92
N VAL A 370 30.31 -26.90 -34.99
CA VAL A 370 31.22 -27.93 -35.53
C VAL A 370 30.62 -28.55 -36.78
N ARG A 371 31.45 -29.11 -37.64
CA ARG A 371 31.01 -29.82 -38.81
C ARG A 371 30.49 -31.20 -38.41
N PRO A 372 29.46 -31.73 -39.08
CA PRO A 372 29.04 -33.10 -38.82
C PRO A 372 30.21 -34.08 -39.04
N ALA A 373 30.46 -34.90 -38.04
CA ALA A 373 31.38 -36.06 -38.15
C ALA A 373 30.57 -37.32 -37.81
N ALA A 374 31.21 -38.42 -37.57
CA ALA A 374 30.52 -39.62 -37.11
C ALA A 374 29.72 -39.32 -35.84
N HIS A 375 28.46 -39.59 -35.85
CA HIS A 375 27.59 -39.38 -34.70
C HIS A 375 27.93 -40.36 -33.57
N LEU A 376 27.79 -39.93 -32.34
CA LEU A 376 28.04 -40.76 -31.15
C LEU A 376 27.30 -42.11 -31.25
N GLN A 377 26.07 -42.11 -31.80
CA GLN A 377 25.31 -43.32 -32.02
C GLN A 377 26.09 -44.32 -32.95
N THR A 378 26.61 -43.84 -34.09
CA THR A 378 27.36 -44.64 -35.03
C THR A 378 28.64 -45.21 -34.39
N ILE A 379 29.33 -44.37 -33.59
CA ILE A 379 30.57 -44.77 -32.88
C ILE A 379 30.26 -45.92 -31.92
N LEU A 380 29.12 -45.83 -31.18
CA LEU A 380 28.72 -46.86 -30.23
C LEU A 380 28.21 -48.13 -30.92
N ASP A 381 27.44 -48.01 -32.01
CA ASP A 381 26.85 -49.16 -32.72
C ASP A 381 27.92 -49.93 -33.51
N GLU A 382 28.93 -49.24 -34.07
CA GLU A 382 29.97 -49.84 -34.89
C GLU A 382 31.29 -50.08 -34.09
N GLU A 383 31.26 -49.81 -32.78
CA GLU A 383 32.42 -49.94 -31.85
C GLU A 383 33.68 -49.21 -32.39
N LEU A 384 33.45 -48.02 -32.98
CA LEU A 384 34.54 -47.22 -33.54
C LEU A 384 35.30 -46.52 -32.40
N PRO A 385 36.60 -46.20 -32.60
CA PRO A 385 37.32 -45.42 -31.58
C PRO A 385 36.75 -44.01 -31.47
N LEU A 386 36.71 -43.45 -30.26
CA LEU A 386 36.18 -42.14 -29.98
C LEU A 386 36.77 -41.02 -30.86
N SER A 387 38.02 -41.18 -31.25
CA SER A 387 38.74 -40.27 -32.14
C SER A 387 38.04 -40.04 -33.50
N SER A 388 37.24 -41.03 -33.98
CA SER A 388 36.50 -40.90 -35.26
C SER A 388 35.38 -39.85 -35.22
N GLY A 389 34.89 -39.52 -34.03
CA GLY A 389 33.84 -38.50 -33.83
C GLY A 389 34.32 -37.18 -33.27
N VAL A 390 35.60 -37.10 -32.90
CA VAL A 390 36.17 -35.88 -32.27
C VAL A 390 36.40 -34.80 -33.31
N GLN A 391 35.93 -33.59 -33.00
CA GLN A 391 36.05 -32.41 -33.84
C GLN A 391 36.55 -31.24 -33.04
N THR A 392 37.45 -30.45 -33.62
CA THR A 392 37.96 -29.23 -33.00
C THR A 392 37.01 -28.06 -33.31
N VAL A 393 36.72 -27.27 -32.28
CA VAL A 393 35.84 -26.10 -32.43
C VAL A 393 36.63 -24.97 -33.12
N ARG A 394 36.01 -24.37 -34.14
CA ARG A 394 36.63 -23.29 -34.90
C ARG A 394 36.98 -22.09 -33.99
N GLY A 395 38.27 -21.77 -33.94
CA GLY A 395 38.76 -20.64 -33.14
C GLY A 395 39.13 -21.00 -31.67
N LEU A 396 39.00 -22.29 -31.29
CA LEU A 396 39.36 -22.80 -29.98
C LEU A 396 40.07 -24.16 -30.18
N SER A 397 41.36 -24.12 -30.48
CA SER A 397 42.16 -25.34 -30.77
C SER A 397 42.14 -26.39 -29.65
N ASP A 398 42.05 -25.91 -28.41
CA ASP A 398 42.07 -26.75 -27.21
C ASP A 398 40.67 -27.27 -26.79
N LEU A 399 39.63 -26.91 -27.54
CA LEU A 399 38.26 -27.44 -27.34
C LEU A 399 37.93 -28.44 -28.45
N ARG A 400 37.78 -29.67 -28.07
CA ARG A 400 37.32 -30.78 -28.93
C ARG A 400 35.93 -31.20 -28.48
N VAL A 401 35.08 -31.54 -29.44
CA VAL A 401 33.69 -31.92 -29.20
C VAL A 401 33.35 -33.20 -29.91
N VAL A 402 32.66 -34.10 -29.25
CA VAL A 402 32.03 -35.26 -29.87
C VAL A 402 30.55 -34.95 -30.03
N SER A 403 30.11 -34.83 -31.27
CA SER A 403 28.70 -34.49 -31.55
C SER A 403 27.87 -35.78 -31.67
N GLY A 404 26.68 -35.76 -31.13
CA GLY A 404 25.74 -36.89 -31.28
C GLY A 404 24.73 -36.94 -30.15
N THR A 405 23.74 -37.78 -30.31
CA THR A 405 22.70 -38.02 -29.34
C THR A 405 22.68 -39.49 -28.97
N LEU A 406 22.74 -39.79 -27.70
CA LEU A 406 22.48 -41.18 -27.24
C LEU A 406 20.99 -41.45 -27.39
N PRO A 407 20.63 -42.59 -27.95
CA PRO A 407 19.21 -42.93 -28.11
C PRO A 407 18.54 -43.14 -26.74
N PRO A 408 17.22 -42.90 -26.63
CA PRO A 408 16.51 -43.09 -25.37
C PRO A 408 16.61 -44.49 -24.75
N ASN A 409 16.96 -45.47 -25.57
CA ASN A 409 17.09 -46.86 -25.14
C ASN A 409 18.56 -47.31 -25.08
N ALA A 410 19.46 -46.40 -24.78
CA ALA A 410 20.92 -46.66 -24.76
C ALA A 410 21.39 -47.65 -23.67
N ARG A 411 20.47 -48.20 -22.87
CA ARG A 411 20.79 -49.17 -21.81
C ARG A 411 21.69 -50.35 -22.29
N ALA A 412 21.50 -50.75 -23.53
CA ALA A 412 22.35 -51.80 -24.12
C ALA A 412 23.79 -51.37 -24.38
N ASN A 413 24.02 -50.07 -24.52
CA ASN A 413 25.30 -49.50 -24.90
C ASN A 413 26.06 -48.81 -23.77
N TRP A 414 25.50 -48.79 -22.53
CA TRP A 414 26.18 -48.16 -21.38
C TRP A 414 27.52 -48.80 -21.06
N LYS A 415 27.65 -50.08 -21.24
CA LYS A 415 28.94 -50.78 -21.04
C LYS A 415 29.97 -50.25 -22.03
N THR A 416 29.65 -50.25 -23.33
CA THR A 416 30.52 -49.72 -24.40
C THR A 416 30.87 -48.25 -24.15
N PHE A 417 29.86 -47.44 -23.71
CA PHE A 417 30.04 -46.03 -23.37
C PHE A 417 31.05 -45.88 -22.22
N THR A 418 30.92 -46.68 -21.16
CA THR A 418 31.83 -46.69 -20.02
C THR A 418 33.25 -47.03 -20.45
N GLU A 419 33.40 -48.11 -21.19
CA GLU A 419 34.68 -48.59 -21.72
C GLU A 419 35.36 -47.57 -22.63
N MET A 420 34.56 -46.76 -23.34
CA MET A 420 35.04 -45.70 -24.22
C MET A 420 35.48 -44.43 -23.45
N VAL A 421 34.78 -44.11 -22.38
CA VAL A 421 35.04 -42.89 -21.59
C VAL A 421 36.04 -43.09 -20.46
N GLU A 422 36.22 -44.34 -19.97
CA GLU A 422 37.16 -44.65 -18.92
C GLU A 422 38.61 -44.28 -19.27
N PRO A 423 39.18 -44.70 -20.42
CA PRO A 423 40.51 -44.27 -20.82
C PRO A 423 40.43 -42.91 -21.54
N LEU A 424 40.55 -41.80 -20.79
CA LEU A 424 40.66 -40.49 -21.44
C LEU A 424 41.93 -40.47 -22.33
N PRO A 425 41.86 -39.88 -23.54
CA PRO A 425 43.06 -39.67 -24.36
C PRO A 425 44.11 -38.87 -23.57
N ASP A 426 45.38 -39.29 -23.69
CA ASP A 426 46.48 -38.70 -22.97
C ASP A 426 46.62 -37.19 -23.16
N GLU A 427 46.17 -36.69 -24.30
CA GLU A 427 46.14 -35.28 -24.67
C GLU A 427 45.00 -34.48 -24.11
N THR A 428 44.15 -35.05 -23.22
CA THR A 428 42.95 -34.39 -22.67
C THR A 428 43.17 -34.09 -21.18
N ASP A 429 43.18 -32.82 -20.80
CA ASP A 429 43.26 -32.41 -19.41
C ASP A 429 41.93 -32.65 -18.71
N PHE A 430 40.83 -32.23 -19.35
CA PHE A 430 39.47 -32.33 -18.79
C PHE A 430 38.46 -32.90 -19.79
N PHE A 431 37.69 -33.83 -19.31
CA PHE A 431 36.50 -34.34 -19.99
C PHE A 431 35.29 -33.66 -19.39
N VAL A 432 34.52 -32.91 -20.20
CA VAL A 432 33.30 -32.21 -19.77
C VAL A 432 32.12 -32.95 -20.38
N PHE A 433 31.23 -33.43 -19.53
CA PHE A 433 30.07 -34.18 -19.97
C PHE A 433 28.79 -33.35 -19.75
N HIS A 434 28.12 -33.07 -20.84
CA HIS A 434 26.79 -32.39 -20.82
C HIS A 434 25.71 -33.45 -20.57
N ALA A 435 25.11 -33.42 -19.38
CA ALA A 435 24.02 -34.32 -19.01
C ALA A 435 22.67 -33.57 -19.06
N PRO A 436 21.59 -34.29 -19.42
CA PRO A 436 20.25 -33.69 -19.35
C PRO A 436 19.84 -33.39 -17.92
N PRO A 437 18.74 -32.65 -17.72
CA PRO A 437 18.27 -32.37 -16.36
C PRO A 437 18.00 -33.63 -15.54
N ILE A 438 18.44 -33.64 -14.30
CA ILE A 438 18.37 -34.81 -13.40
C ILE A 438 16.93 -35.30 -13.21
N THR A 439 15.98 -34.38 -13.13
CA THR A 439 14.56 -34.75 -12.92
C THR A 439 13.90 -35.34 -14.17
N GLU A 440 14.51 -35.16 -15.34
CA GLU A 440 13.90 -35.57 -16.63
C GLU A 440 14.44 -36.91 -17.15
N SER A 441 15.60 -37.33 -16.67
CA SER A 441 16.28 -38.49 -17.27
C SER A 441 17.03 -39.36 -16.26
N VAL A 442 16.72 -40.64 -16.25
CA VAL A 442 17.50 -41.65 -15.51
C VAL A 442 18.92 -41.75 -16.08
N ASP A 443 19.07 -41.55 -17.40
CA ASP A 443 20.37 -41.58 -18.07
C ASP A 443 21.29 -40.48 -17.56
N ALA A 444 20.75 -39.36 -17.09
CA ALA A 444 21.50 -38.27 -16.48
C ALA A 444 22.22 -38.75 -15.21
N LEU A 445 21.53 -39.51 -14.36
CA LEU A 445 22.14 -40.09 -13.15
C LEU A 445 23.19 -41.13 -13.49
N GLN A 446 22.93 -42.02 -14.45
CA GLN A 446 23.88 -43.05 -14.87
C GLN A 446 25.16 -42.45 -15.47
N ALA A 447 24.97 -41.45 -16.35
CA ALA A 447 26.12 -40.76 -16.95
C ALA A 447 26.91 -39.97 -15.91
N SER A 448 26.20 -39.34 -14.96
CA SER A 448 26.82 -38.58 -13.88
C SER A 448 27.70 -39.49 -12.97
N ALA A 449 27.25 -40.72 -12.77
CA ALA A 449 27.98 -41.70 -11.95
C ALA A 449 29.34 -42.11 -12.56
N LEU A 450 29.57 -41.85 -13.86
CA LEU A 450 30.83 -42.07 -14.52
C LEU A 450 31.81 -40.90 -14.42
N MET A 451 31.32 -39.77 -13.86
CA MET A 451 32.13 -38.57 -13.71
C MET A 451 32.81 -38.52 -12.33
N ASP A 452 33.95 -37.92 -12.25
CA ASP A 452 34.69 -37.74 -10.98
C ASP A 452 33.96 -36.77 -10.06
N ALA A 453 33.24 -35.78 -10.67
CA ALA A 453 32.39 -34.86 -9.96
C ALA A 453 31.37 -34.20 -10.91
N VAL A 454 30.30 -33.66 -10.33
CA VAL A 454 29.22 -32.99 -11.06
C VAL A 454 29.05 -31.56 -10.57
N VAL A 455 28.89 -30.65 -11.49
CA VAL A 455 28.48 -29.26 -11.23
C VAL A 455 26.96 -29.16 -11.53
N LEU A 456 26.20 -28.70 -10.54
CA LEU A 456 24.77 -28.40 -10.71
C LEU A 456 24.60 -26.96 -11.17
N VAL A 457 23.79 -26.73 -12.18
CA VAL A 457 23.48 -25.40 -12.67
C VAL A 457 22.08 -25.01 -12.16
N ALA A 458 22.04 -23.93 -11.37
CA ALA A 458 20.80 -23.36 -10.85
C ALA A 458 20.43 -22.09 -11.64
N PHE A 459 19.21 -22.04 -12.17
CA PHE A 459 18.74 -20.90 -12.95
C PHE A 459 18.08 -19.88 -12.04
N ARG A 460 18.64 -18.66 -11.99
CA ARG A 460 18.18 -17.56 -11.16
C ARG A 460 16.68 -17.25 -11.40
N GLY A 461 15.87 -17.28 -10.32
CA GLY A 461 14.44 -17.00 -10.36
C GLY A 461 13.60 -18.14 -10.96
N ARG A 462 14.19 -19.27 -11.27
CA ARG A 462 13.51 -20.46 -11.81
C ARG A 462 13.70 -21.68 -10.92
N THR A 463 14.94 -22.13 -10.74
CA THR A 463 15.26 -23.27 -9.86
C THR A 463 14.86 -22.95 -8.42
N THR A 464 14.21 -23.90 -7.74
CA THR A 464 13.85 -23.78 -6.33
C THR A 464 14.89 -24.46 -5.43
N ARG A 465 14.97 -24.05 -4.16
CA ARG A 465 15.85 -24.68 -3.16
C ARG A 465 15.56 -26.15 -3.03
N ASP A 466 14.26 -26.52 -3.00
CA ASP A 466 13.82 -27.92 -2.85
C ASP A 466 14.23 -28.80 -4.04
N THR A 467 14.14 -28.27 -5.28
CA THR A 467 14.53 -29.03 -6.47
C THR A 467 16.05 -29.20 -6.55
N LEU A 468 16.80 -28.18 -6.16
CA LEU A 468 18.27 -28.23 -6.15
C LEU A 468 18.79 -29.24 -5.10
N ASP A 469 18.24 -29.18 -3.87
CA ASP A 469 18.56 -30.09 -2.80
C ASP A 469 18.26 -31.56 -3.17
N ARG A 470 17.10 -31.78 -3.77
CA ARG A 470 16.70 -33.10 -4.24
C ARG A 470 17.63 -33.63 -5.33
N ALA A 471 18.02 -32.80 -6.29
CA ALA A 471 18.95 -33.18 -7.35
C ALA A 471 20.33 -33.56 -6.80
N ALA A 472 20.83 -32.77 -5.85
CA ALA A 472 22.11 -33.08 -5.16
C ALA A 472 22.02 -34.41 -4.42
N SER A 473 20.94 -34.61 -3.66
CA SER A 473 20.70 -35.87 -2.91
C SER A 473 20.65 -37.09 -3.85
N GLN A 474 20.00 -36.94 -5.00
CA GLN A 474 19.92 -38.02 -6.00
C GLN A 474 21.31 -38.37 -6.58
N LEU A 475 22.15 -37.35 -6.85
CA LEU A 475 23.51 -37.57 -7.35
C LEU A 475 24.39 -38.25 -6.29
N GLU A 476 24.30 -37.80 -5.05
CA GLU A 476 25.02 -38.39 -3.92
C GLU A 476 24.60 -39.86 -3.68
N ALA A 477 23.30 -40.13 -3.75
CA ALA A 477 22.78 -41.51 -3.65
C ALA A 477 23.26 -42.41 -4.79
N ALA A 478 23.52 -41.83 -5.97
CA ALA A 478 24.14 -42.54 -7.11
C ALA A 478 25.67 -42.67 -6.98
N GLY A 479 26.25 -42.21 -5.90
CA GLY A 479 27.69 -42.25 -5.66
C GLY A 479 28.51 -41.16 -6.34
N THR A 480 27.83 -40.14 -6.87
CA THR A 480 28.45 -39.02 -7.60
C THR A 480 28.70 -37.83 -6.68
N LYS A 481 29.94 -37.35 -6.67
CA LYS A 481 30.32 -36.17 -5.87
C LYS A 481 29.76 -34.88 -6.53
N VAL A 482 28.96 -34.12 -5.79
CA VAL A 482 28.58 -32.79 -6.22
C VAL A 482 29.68 -31.80 -5.85
N LEU A 483 30.31 -31.18 -6.86
CA LEU A 483 31.42 -30.24 -6.67
C LEU A 483 30.93 -28.90 -6.12
N GLY A 484 29.73 -28.50 -6.51
CA GLY A 484 29.08 -27.25 -6.14
C GLY A 484 28.10 -26.79 -7.19
N VAL A 485 27.67 -25.54 -7.04
CA VAL A 485 26.59 -24.96 -7.86
C VAL A 485 27.12 -23.76 -8.67
N VAL A 486 26.72 -23.69 -9.93
CA VAL A 486 26.89 -22.51 -10.79
C VAL A 486 25.54 -21.86 -10.99
N ILE A 487 25.42 -20.57 -10.68
CA ILE A 487 24.17 -19.82 -10.88
C ILE A 487 24.15 -19.25 -12.31
N ALA A 488 23.18 -19.70 -13.10
CA ALA A 488 22.97 -19.20 -14.45
C ALA A 488 21.95 -18.05 -14.42
N LYS A 489 22.41 -16.84 -14.71
CA LYS A 489 21.54 -15.64 -14.75
C LYS A 489 20.88 -15.54 -16.12
N ALA A 490 19.56 -15.72 -16.19
CA ALA A 490 18.83 -15.50 -17.44
C ALA A 490 19.06 -14.06 -17.92
N GLY A 491 19.62 -13.90 -19.10
CA GLY A 491 19.77 -12.60 -19.74
C GLY A 491 18.38 -11.94 -19.87
N ARG A 492 18.32 -10.61 -19.84
CA ARG A 492 17.10 -9.87 -20.18
C ARG A 492 16.67 -10.33 -21.58
N MET A 493 15.58 -11.08 -21.66
CA MET A 493 14.94 -11.33 -22.96
C MET A 493 14.65 -9.98 -23.59
N ARG A 494 15.41 -9.61 -24.61
CA ARG A 494 14.96 -8.59 -25.54
C ARG A 494 13.65 -9.15 -26.10
N ARG A 495 12.52 -8.53 -25.78
CA ARG A 495 11.25 -8.84 -26.46
C ARG A 495 11.53 -8.83 -27.93
N PRO A 496 11.18 -9.90 -28.67
CA PRO A 496 11.35 -9.87 -30.12
C PRO A 496 10.64 -8.63 -30.62
N GLY A 497 11.38 -7.77 -31.30
CA GLY A 497 10.83 -6.52 -31.85
C GLY A 497 9.60 -6.90 -32.68
N ARG A 498 8.53 -6.14 -32.49
CA ARG A 498 7.34 -6.23 -33.36
C ARG A 498 7.83 -6.19 -34.79
N ILE A 499 7.81 -7.35 -35.44
CA ILE A 499 8.09 -7.43 -36.87
C ILE A 499 7.06 -6.51 -37.53
N SER A 500 7.55 -5.41 -38.05
CA SER A 500 6.75 -4.44 -38.78
C SER A 500 5.96 -5.17 -39.89
N ARG A 501 4.65 -5.02 -39.85
CA ARG A 501 3.73 -5.56 -40.87
C ARG A 501 3.86 -4.85 -42.23
N ALA A 502 5.08 -4.41 -42.60
CA ALA A 502 5.32 -3.64 -43.84
C ALA A 502 5.52 -4.51 -45.07
N HIS A 503 5.51 -5.85 -44.97
CA HIS A 503 5.83 -6.71 -46.12
C HIS A 503 4.64 -7.41 -46.76
N LYS A 504 3.39 -6.99 -46.45
CA LYS A 504 2.22 -7.64 -47.04
C LYS A 504 1.41 -6.78 -48.03
N ARG A 505 1.98 -5.63 -48.46
CA ARG A 505 1.29 -4.74 -49.43
C ARG A 505 1.89 -4.67 -50.81
N SER A 506 2.91 -5.50 -51.13
CA SER A 506 3.52 -5.43 -52.47
C SER A 506 3.15 -6.56 -53.44
N LYS A 507 2.21 -7.44 -53.04
CA LYS A 507 1.78 -8.55 -53.92
C LYS A 507 0.36 -8.43 -54.49
N THR A 508 -0.31 -7.29 -54.32
CA THR A 508 -1.67 -7.11 -54.86
C THR A 508 -1.75 -6.00 -55.94
N ALA A 509 -0.59 -5.57 -56.45
CA ALA A 509 -0.56 -4.58 -57.52
C ALA A 509 0.07 -5.11 -58.83
N ALA A 510 0.09 -6.43 -59.02
CA ALA A 510 0.53 -7.03 -60.29
C ALA A 510 -0.27 -8.32 -60.52
N ALA A 511 -1.57 -8.14 -60.85
CA ALA A 511 -2.45 -9.12 -61.50
C ALA A 511 -3.64 -8.34 -62.10
#